data_084abe7a67d14b5e89f68e32c349dd75
#
_entry.id   084abe7a67d14b5e89f68e32c349dd75
#
_cell.length_a   1.000
_cell.length_b   1.000
_cell.length_c   1.000
_cell.angle_alpha   90.00
_cell.angle_beta   90.00
_cell.angle_gamma   90.00
#
_symmetry.space_group_name_H-M   'P 1'
#
loop_
_entity.id
_entity.type
_entity.pdbx_description
1 polymer ?
#
loop_
_entity_poly.entity_id
_entity_poly.type
_entity_poly.pdbx_seq_one_letter_code
_entity_poly.pdbx_strand_id
1 'polypeptide(L)'
;MRIKSIYWNFGQNKPEKSFRYIDTSSIDRKKNIINYKNLQYLSPEQAPSRARKLVSQNSVLFSTVRPYLKNIAVVRELKEYLIASTAFIVLDTLLNETYLKYYLLSDNFINRVNNKSTGTSYPAINDYNFNLLLIALPPLSEQQRIVEAIESALEKVDEYAESYNRLEQLDKEFPDKLKKSILQYAMQGKLVEQDPNDESVEVLLEKIRAEKQKLFEEGKIKKKDLDISIVSQGDDNSYYEEVPCEIPESWEWVRLNDITSYIQRGKSPKYSNIPIYPVIAQKCNQWSGFSIDLARFIDPETVHSYQKERLLRDGDLMWNSTGLGTLGRLAIYHENK
;
A
#
# COMPACT_ATOMS: atom_id res chain seq x y z
N MET A 1 -21.75 -41.79 13.99
CA MET A 1 -22.94 -41.43 13.19
C MET A 1 -22.48 -41.07 11.79
N ARG A 2 -23.20 -41.43 10.74
CA ARG A 2 -22.87 -41.06 9.35
C ARG A 2 -23.53 -39.74 9.02
N ILE A 3 -22.83 -38.86 8.28
CA ILE A 3 -23.42 -37.64 7.74
C ILE A 3 -24.35 -38.03 6.62
N LYS A 4 -25.67 -37.88 6.85
CA LYS A 4 -26.69 -38.16 5.84
C LYS A 4 -27.74 -37.06 5.88
N SER A 5 -28.01 -36.44 4.78
CA SER A 5 -29.08 -35.48 4.60
C SER A 5 -30.43 -36.23 4.64
N ILE A 6 -31.42 -35.64 5.29
CA ILE A 6 -32.78 -36.20 5.32
C ILE A 6 -33.44 -36.15 3.95
N TYR A 7 -33.18 -35.11 3.19
CA TYR A 7 -33.68 -34.87 1.83
C TYR A 7 -32.60 -35.07 0.76
N TRP A 8 -31.68 -35.97 1.07
CA TRP A 8 -30.53 -36.15 0.24
C TRP A 8 -30.91 -36.66 -1.15
N ASN A 9 -30.69 -35.79 -2.12
CA ASN A 9 -30.62 -36.08 -3.54
C ASN A 9 -31.84 -36.77 -4.14
N PHE A 10 -33.00 -36.10 -4.13
CA PHE A 10 -34.16 -36.52 -4.91
C PHE A 10 -33.97 -36.32 -6.44
N GLY A 11 -32.85 -36.78 -6.95
CA GLY A 11 -32.55 -36.76 -8.36
C GLY A 11 -31.88 -35.47 -8.85
N GLN A 12 -31.08 -35.65 -9.87
CA GLN A 12 -30.47 -34.55 -10.61
C GLN A 12 -31.46 -34.09 -11.67
N ASN A 13 -32.40 -33.23 -11.32
CA ASN A 13 -33.37 -32.72 -12.25
C ASN A 13 -32.86 -31.48 -12.98
N LYS A 14 -33.27 -31.33 -14.26
CA LYS A 14 -33.04 -30.07 -14.97
C LYS A 14 -33.87 -28.98 -14.30
N PRO A 15 -33.31 -27.73 -14.19
CA PRO A 15 -34.09 -26.59 -13.73
C PRO A 15 -35.31 -26.36 -14.63
N GLU A 16 -36.49 -26.18 -14.02
CA GLU A 16 -37.74 -25.90 -14.74
C GLU A 16 -38.07 -24.42 -14.83
N LYS A 17 -37.41 -23.60 -14.01
CA LYS A 17 -37.57 -22.13 -13.91
C LYS A 17 -36.21 -21.47 -13.98
N SER A 18 -36.20 -20.16 -14.27
CA SER A 18 -34.97 -19.36 -14.14
C SER A 18 -34.44 -19.40 -12.70
N PHE A 19 -33.14 -19.46 -12.55
CA PHE A 19 -32.47 -19.74 -11.28
C PHE A 19 -31.14 -18.99 -11.19
N ARG A 20 -30.63 -18.84 -9.95
CA ARG A 20 -29.25 -18.48 -9.73
C ARG A 20 -28.39 -19.73 -9.54
N TYR A 21 -27.27 -19.74 -10.23
CA TYR A 21 -26.38 -20.90 -10.28
C TYR A 21 -25.24 -20.77 -9.27
N ILE A 22 -25.07 -21.79 -8.44
CA ILE A 22 -23.97 -21.92 -7.49
C ILE A 22 -23.00 -22.98 -8.00
N ASP A 23 -21.80 -22.55 -8.38
CA ASP A 23 -20.69 -23.45 -8.66
C ASP A 23 -19.55 -23.29 -7.64
N THR A 24 -18.44 -24.00 -7.83
CA THR A 24 -17.31 -23.97 -6.90
C THR A 24 -16.61 -22.60 -6.84
N SER A 25 -16.73 -21.78 -7.89
CA SER A 25 -16.19 -20.42 -7.94
C SER A 25 -17.06 -19.42 -7.20
N SER A 26 -18.31 -19.76 -6.94
CA SER A 26 -19.26 -18.92 -6.20
C SER A 26 -18.98 -18.84 -4.69
N ILE A 27 -18.07 -19.67 -4.18
CA ILE A 27 -17.72 -19.70 -2.75
C ILE A 27 -16.46 -18.89 -2.51
N ASP A 28 -16.55 -17.89 -1.64
CA ASP A 28 -15.38 -17.23 -1.05
C ASP A 28 -14.71 -18.20 -0.06
N ARG A 29 -13.52 -18.69 -0.43
CA ARG A 29 -12.76 -19.68 0.35
C ARG A 29 -12.18 -19.13 1.64
N LYS A 30 -11.95 -17.82 1.72
CA LYS A 30 -11.40 -17.20 2.95
C LYS A 30 -12.46 -17.12 4.04
N LYS A 31 -13.70 -16.80 3.62
CA LYS A 31 -14.83 -16.61 4.54
C LYS A 31 -15.76 -17.83 4.61
N ASN A 32 -15.63 -18.79 3.69
CA ASN A 32 -16.52 -19.93 3.55
C ASN A 32 -18.00 -19.51 3.45
N ILE A 33 -18.30 -18.57 2.58
CA ILE A 33 -19.62 -18.02 2.30
C ILE A 33 -19.90 -18.02 0.80
N ILE A 34 -21.18 -18.03 0.41
CA ILE A 34 -21.62 -17.88 -0.97
C ILE A 34 -21.59 -16.39 -1.34
N ASN A 35 -20.97 -16.06 -2.45
CA ASN A 35 -21.01 -14.70 -3.00
C ASN A 35 -22.28 -14.50 -3.83
N TYR A 36 -23.39 -14.18 -3.18
CA TYR A 36 -24.70 -14.03 -3.82
C TYR A 36 -24.74 -12.95 -4.90
N LYS A 37 -23.92 -11.91 -4.79
CA LYS A 37 -23.88 -10.79 -5.75
C LYS A 37 -23.36 -11.23 -7.13
N ASN A 38 -22.50 -12.23 -7.15
CA ASN A 38 -21.82 -12.69 -8.37
C ASN A 38 -22.45 -13.94 -8.97
N LEU A 39 -23.58 -14.43 -8.42
CA LEU A 39 -24.27 -15.59 -8.97
C LEU A 39 -24.90 -15.27 -10.32
N GLN A 40 -24.66 -16.14 -11.30
CA GLN A 40 -25.28 -16.02 -12.62
C GLN A 40 -26.77 -16.34 -12.54
N TYR A 41 -27.60 -15.48 -13.12
CA TYR A 41 -29.02 -15.72 -13.30
C TYR A 41 -29.24 -16.35 -14.70
N LEU A 42 -29.75 -17.54 -14.74
CA LEU A 42 -29.86 -18.37 -15.98
C LEU A 42 -31.27 -18.83 -16.17
N SER A 43 -31.68 -18.95 -17.48
CA SER A 43 -32.88 -19.65 -17.85
C SER A 43 -32.64 -21.16 -17.92
N PRO A 44 -33.71 -22.00 -17.95
CA PRO A 44 -33.56 -23.46 -18.09
C PRO A 44 -32.76 -23.88 -19.31
N GLU A 45 -32.90 -23.16 -20.43
CA GLU A 45 -32.20 -23.41 -21.69
C GLU A 45 -30.71 -23.14 -21.62
N GLN A 46 -30.32 -22.16 -20.80
CA GLN A 46 -28.94 -21.76 -20.58
C GLN A 46 -28.25 -22.57 -19.46
N ALA A 47 -28.99 -23.49 -18.83
CA ALA A 47 -28.50 -24.25 -17.68
C ALA A 47 -27.28 -25.11 -18.05
N PRO A 48 -26.11 -24.92 -17.39
CA PRO A 48 -25.00 -25.85 -17.59
C PRO A 48 -25.38 -27.28 -17.25
N SER A 49 -24.76 -28.25 -17.91
CA SER A 49 -25.04 -29.68 -17.68
C SER A 49 -24.90 -30.09 -16.20
N ARG A 50 -24.10 -29.37 -15.43
CA ARG A 50 -23.86 -29.59 -13.99
C ARG A 50 -24.88 -28.89 -13.07
N ALA A 51 -25.75 -28.02 -13.55
CA ALA A 51 -26.78 -27.35 -12.75
C ALA A 51 -27.93 -28.32 -12.47
N ARG A 52 -27.83 -29.08 -11.37
CA ARG A 52 -28.75 -30.20 -11.10
C ARG A 52 -29.18 -30.34 -9.64
N LYS A 53 -28.48 -29.67 -8.69
CA LYS A 53 -28.73 -29.86 -7.25
C LYS A 53 -29.60 -28.73 -6.72
N LEU A 54 -30.85 -29.03 -6.38
CA LEU A 54 -31.70 -28.08 -5.65
C LEU A 54 -31.12 -27.84 -4.26
N VAL A 55 -31.17 -26.61 -3.78
CA VAL A 55 -30.72 -26.23 -2.43
C VAL A 55 -31.87 -25.60 -1.65
N SER A 56 -31.88 -25.83 -0.35
CA SER A 56 -32.82 -25.25 0.60
C SER A 56 -32.11 -24.19 1.46
N GLN A 57 -32.89 -23.41 2.19
CA GLN A 57 -32.33 -22.54 3.22
C GLN A 57 -31.63 -23.41 4.28
N ASN A 58 -30.44 -22.96 4.73
CA ASN A 58 -29.56 -23.66 5.66
C ASN A 58 -28.94 -24.97 5.13
N SER A 59 -29.12 -25.32 3.84
CA SER A 59 -28.33 -26.39 3.24
C SER A 59 -26.84 -26.11 3.38
N VAL A 60 -26.05 -27.11 3.72
CA VAL A 60 -24.59 -27.02 3.73
C VAL A 60 -24.06 -27.60 2.43
N LEU A 61 -23.33 -26.79 1.68
CA LEU A 61 -22.70 -27.18 0.42
C LEU A 61 -21.27 -27.63 0.69
N PHE A 62 -20.91 -28.83 0.25
CA PHE A 62 -19.55 -29.37 0.32
C PHE A 62 -19.06 -29.72 -1.08
N SER A 63 -17.96 -29.10 -1.53
CA SER A 63 -17.36 -29.43 -2.83
C SER A 63 -16.72 -30.80 -2.81
N THR A 64 -17.17 -31.69 -3.69
CA THR A 64 -16.58 -33.02 -3.86
C THR A 64 -15.26 -33.00 -4.60
N VAL A 65 -15.02 -31.97 -5.43
CA VAL A 65 -13.83 -31.83 -6.25
C VAL A 65 -12.79 -31.01 -5.50
N ARG A 66 -11.57 -31.52 -5.44
CA ARG A 66 -10.45 -30.92 -4.68
C ARG A 66 -10.87 -30.52 -3.25
N PRO A 67 -11.26 -31.48 -2.41
CA PRO A 67 -11.80 -31.22 -1.07
C PRO A 67 -10.83 -30.40 -0.19
N TYR A 68 -9.53 -30.55 -0.41
CA TYR A 68 -8.49 -29.78 0.29
C TYR A 68 -8.60 -28.26 0.09
N LEU A 69 -9.33 -27.79 -0.94
CA LEU A 69 -9.61 -26.36 -1.13
C LEU A 69 -10.71 -25.84 -0.21
N LYS A 70 -11.36 -26.71 0.56
CA LYS A 70 -12.37 -26.34 1.57
C LYS A 70 -13.48 -25.43 1.04
N ASN A 71 -13.96 -25.66 -0.21
CA ASN A 71 -15.13 -24.96 -0.74
C ASN A 71 -16.40 -25.47 -0.06
N ILE A 72 -16.69 -24.92 1.11
CA ILE A 72 -17.82 -25.32 1.96
C ILE A 72 -18.54 -24.04 2.39
N ALA A 73 -19.86 -24.01 2.27
CA ALA A 73 -20.67 -22.87 2.66
C ALA A 73 -22.08 -23.27 3.07
N VAL A 74 -22.73 -22.43 3.87
CA VAL A 74 -24.16 -22.59 4.23
C VAL A 74 -24.98 -21.64 3.35
N VAL A 75 -26.10 -22.13 2.84
CA VAL A 75 -27.08 -21.33 2.10
C VAL A 75 -27.87 -20.48 3.08
N ARG A 76 -27.53 -19.20 3.20
CA ARG A 76 -28.18 -18.27 4.15
C ARG A 76 -29.34 -17.49 3.53
N GLU A 77 -29.25 -17.16 2.25
CA GLU A 77 -30.27 -16.39 1.54
C GLU A 77 -30.96 -17.26 0.49
N LEU A 78 -32.27 -17.43 0.63
CA LEU A 78 -33.09 -18.13 -0.34
C LEU A 78 -34.20 -17.22 -0.88
N LYS A 79 -33.79 -16.05 -1.41
CA LYS A 79 -34.71 -15.08 -2.00
C LYS A 79 -35.21 -15.49 -3.41
N GLU A 80 -34.46 -16.38 -4.07
CA GLU A 80 -34.68 -16.81 -5.42
C GLU A 80 -34.46 -18.32 -5.55
N TYR A 81 -34.86 -18.90 -6.68
CA TYR A 81 -34.62 -20.30 -6.97
C TYR A 81 -33.11 -20.54 -7.19
N LEU A 82 -32.50 -21.32 -6.32
CA LEU A 82 -31.06 -21.60 -6.34
C LEU A 82 -30.80 -23.04 -6.77
N ILE A 83 -29.86 -23.22 -7.68
CA ILE A 83 -29.40 -24.54 -8.15
C ILE A 83 -27.88 -24.61 -7.96
N ALA A 84 -27.42 -25.63 -7.27
CA ALA A 84 -25.98 -25.90 -7.14
C ALA A 84 -25.48 -26.87 -8.22
N SER A 85 -24.18 -26.80 -8.46
CA SER A 85 -23.46 -27.73 -9.33
C SER A 85 -23.46 -29.14 -8.76
N THR A 86 -23.41 -30.16 -9.62
CA THR A 86 -23.14 -31.54 -9.26
C THR A 86 -21.78 -31.75 -8.60
N ALA A 87 -20.90 -30.75 -8.63
CA ALA A 87 -19.65 -30.76 -7.91
C ALA A 87 -19.84 -30.59 -6.38
N PHE A 88 -21.07 -30.30 -5.92
CA PHE A 88 -21.38 -30.22 -4.49
C PHE A 88 -22.18 -31.41 -4.02
N ILE A 89 -21.89 -31.86 -2.80
CA ILE A 89 -22.85 -32.55 -1.96
C ILE A 89 -23.66 -31.48 -1.24
N VAL A 90 -24.98 -31.58 -1.32
CA VAL A 90 -25.92 -30.71 -0.61
C VAL A 90 -26.40 -31.45 0.62
N LEU A 91 -26.17 -30.88 1.79
CA LEU A 91 -26.52 -31.49 3.09
C LEU A 91 -27.64 -30.69 3.73
N ASP A 92 -28.83 -31.23 3.73
CA ASP A 92 -29.93 -30.77 4.56
C ASP A 92 -29.89 -31.56 5.88
N THR A 93 -29.85 -30.89 7.00
CA THR A 93 -29.54 -31.53 8.28
C THR A 93 -30.45 -31.03 9.41
N LEU A 94 -30.70 -31.90 10.41
CA LEU A 94 -31.29 -31.49 11.66
C LEU A 94 -30.28 -31.02 12.70
N LEU A 95 -28.98 -31.05 12.35
CA LEU A 95 -27.94 -30.48 13.20
C LEU A 95 -27.94 -28.95 13.04
N ASN A 96 -27.25 -28.25 13.94
CA ASN A 96 -26.90 -26.88 13.71
C ASN A 96 -26.02 -26.84 12.43
N GLU A 97 -26.46 -26.17 11.40
CA GLU A 97 -25.79 -26.15 10.09
C GLU A 97 -24.42 -25.44 10.15
N THR A 98 -24.26 -24.49 11.05
CA THR A 98 -22.97 -23.81 11.26
C THR A 98 -22.00 -24.73 11.99
N TYR A 99 -22.44 -25.49 12.97
CA TYR A 99 -21.65 -26.57 13.59
C TYR A 99 -21.18 -27.56 12.53
N LEU A 100 -22.11 -28.03 11.68
CA LEU A 100 -21.79 -28.97 10.61
C LEU A 100 -20.74 -28.34 9.66
N LYS A 101 -20.91 -27.09 9.25
CA LYS A 101 -19.92 -26.38 8.43
C LYS A 101 -18.52 -26.37 9.07
N TYR A 102 -18.42 -25.99 10.35
CA TYR A 102 -17.12 -25.95 11.04
C TYR A 102 -16.50 -27.33 11.18
N TYR A 103 -17.32 -28.35 11.47
CA TYR A 103 -16.83 -29.72 11.52
C TYR A 103 -16.26 -30.18 10.18
N LEU A 104 -16.96 -29.89 9.09
CA LEU A 104 -16.53 -30.22 7.71
C LEU A 104 -15.27 -29.45 7.29
N LEU A 105 -15.05 -28.24 7.82
CA LEU A 105 -13.86 -27.43 7.58
C LEU A 105 -12.61 -27.92 8.34
N SER A 106 -12.79 -28.76 9.36
CA SER A 106 -11.67 -29.24 10.17
C SER A 106 -10.69 -30.07 9.37
N ASP A 107 -9.39 -29.91 9.64
CA ASP A 107 -8.33 -30.66 8.94
C ASP A 107 -8.49 -32.18 9.12
N ASN A 108 -8.94 -32.60 10.27
CA ASN A 108 -9.23 -34.03 10.53
C ASN A 108 -10.29 -34.58 9.56
N PHE A 109 -11.38 -33.82 9.32
CA PHE A 109 -12.42 -34.26 8.40
C PHE A 109 -11.92 -34.22 6.96
N ILE A 110 -11.27 -33.14 6.55
CA ILE A 110 -10.73 -32.96 5.18
C ILE A 110 -9.70 -34.07 4.86
N ASN A 111 -8.83 -34.40 5.80
CA ASN A 111 -7.87 -35.50 5.59
C ASN A 111 -8.55 -36.84 5.37
N ARG A 112 -9.63 -37.14 6.12
CA ARG A 112 -10.43 -38.35 5.90
C ARG A 112 -11.14 -38.36 4.54
N VAL A 113 -11.62 -37.21 4.08
CA VAL A 113 -12.18 -37.06 2.74
C VAL A 113 -11.12 -37.29 1.66
N ASN A 114 -9.94 -36.66 1.80
CA ASN A 114 -8.85 -36.79 0.86
C ASN A 114 -8.38 -38.26 0.73
N ASN A 115 -8.27 -38.96 1.83
CA ASN A 115 -7.88 -40.40 1.85
C ASN A 115 -8.90 -41.32 1.14
N LYS A 116 -10.16 -40.88 1.00
CA LYS A 116 -11.22 -41.61 0.29
C LYS A 116 -11.51 -41.02 -1.10
N SER A 117 -10.81 -39.98 -1.48
CA SER A 117 -10.89 -39.37 -2.82
C SER A 117 -10.10 -40.16 -3.84
N THR A 118 -10.54 -40.14 -5.08
CA THR A 118 -9.87 -40.77 -6.23
C THR A 118 -9.45 -39.70 -7.25
N GLY A 119 -8.43 -40.02 -8.03
CA GLY A 119 -7.85 -39.11 -9.04
C GLY A 119 -6.62 -38.36 -8.53
N THR A 120 -5.58 -38.26 -9.38
CA THR A 120 -4.28 -37.64 -9.03
C THR A 120 -4.29 -36.12 -9.23
N SER A 121 -4.69 -35.64 -10.40
CA SER A 121 -4.70 -34.19 -10.72
C SER A 121 -5.95 -33.47 -10.23
N TYR A 122 -7.08 -34.15 -10.14
CA TYR A 122 -8.38 -33.65 -9.72
C TYR A 122 -9.01 -34.61 -8.72
N PRO A 123 -8.46 -34.73 -7.50
CA PRO A 123 -9.01 -35.64 -6.51
C PRO A 123 -10.47 -35.29 -6.22
N ALA A 124 -11.33 -36.29 -6.23
CA ALA A 124 -12.74 -36.11 -5.92
C ALA A 124 -13.26 -37.27 -5.09
N ILE A 125 -14.15 -36.97 -4.16
CA ILE A 125 -14.88 -37.95 -3.38
C ILE A 125 -16.26 -38.19 -4.00
N ASN A 126 -16.67 -39.44 -4.12
CA ASN A 126 -18.02 -39.77 -4.55
C ASN A 126 -18.99 -39.78 -3.37
N ASP A 127 -20.27 -39.68 -3.68
CA ASP A 127 -21.35 -39.62 -2.70
C ASP A 127 -21.36 -40.83 -1.75
N TYR A 128 -21.05 -42.04 -2.28
CA TYR A 128 -20.99 -43.24 -1.47
C TYR A 128 -19.91 -43.19 -0.39
N ASN A 129 -18.70 -42.85 -0.76
CA ASN A 129 -17.57 -42.75 0.18
C ASN A 129 -17.76 -41.62 1.19
N PHE A 130 -18.34 -40.50 0.76
CA PHE A 130 -18.66 -39.38 1.63
C PHE A 130 -19.67 -39.76 2.68
N ASN A 131 -20.74 -40.46 2.31
CA ASN A 131 -21.79 -40.91 3.22
C ASN A 131 -21.32 -41.91 4.31
N LEU A 132 -20.18 -42.54 4.08
CA LEU A 132 -19.56 -43.47 5.08
C LEU A 132 -18.67 -42.76 6.10
N LEU A 133 -18.46 -41.46 5.95
CA LEU A 133 -17.66 -40.69 6.92
C LEU A 133 -18.42 -40.53 8.22
N LEU A 134 -17.67 -40.53 9.33
CA LEU A 134 -18.20 -40.35 10.66
C LEU A 134 -18.11 -38.89 11.10
N ILE A 135 -19.12 -38.46 11.87
CA ILE A 135 -19.13 -37.15 12.52
C ILE A 135 -19.33 -37.38 14.05
N ALA A 136 -18.65 -36.58 14.86
CA ALA A 136 -19.00 -36.43 16.26
C ALA A 136 -20.33 -35.70 16.37
N LEU A 137 -21.17 -36.14 17.26
CA LEU A 137 -22.53 -35.61 17.42
C LEU A 137 -22.77 -35.16 18.87
N PRO A 138 -22.49 -33.92 19.23
CA PRO A 138 -22.89 -33.33 20.48
C PRO A 138 -24.42 -33.10 20.52
N PRO A 139 -25.02 -32.95 21.71
CA PRO A 139 -26.39 -32.44 21.86
C PRO A 139 -26.55 -31.08 21.17
N LEU A 140 -27.75 -30.73 20.66
CA LEU A 140 -28.00 -29.49 19.94
C LEU A 140 -27.59 -28.23 20.71
N SER A 141 -27.85 -28.20 22.03
CA SER A 141 -27.44 -27.08 22.87
C SER A 141 -25.91 -26.92 22.97
N GLU A 142 -25.17 -28.03 22.89
CA GLU A 142 -23.71 -28.00 22.87
C GLU A 142 -23.17 -27.59 21.51
N GLN A 143 -23.80 -28.05 20.43
CA GLN A 143 -23.47 -27.58 19.08
C GLN A 143 -23.56 -26.03 18.97
N GLN A 144 -24.63 -25.47 19.56
CA GLN A 144 -24.81 -24.01 19.60
C GLN A 144 -23.69 -23.32 20.38
N ARG A 145 -23.35 -23.80 21.58
CA ARG A 145 -22.25 -23.23 22.39
C ARG A 145 -20.89 -23.33 21.67
N ILE A 146 -20.65 -24.44 20.95
CA ILE A 146 -19.43 -24.61 20.15
C ILE A 146 -19.37 -23.56 19.04
N VAL A 147 -20.48 -23.34 18.35
CA VAL A 147 -20.55 -22.31 17.28
C VAL A 147 -20.27 -20.92 17.83
N GLU A 148 -20.95 -20.54 18.92
CA GLU A 148 -20.75 -19.23 19.58
C GLU A 148 -19.31 -19.04 20.04
N ALA A 149 -18.69 -20.07 20.61
CA ALA A 149 -17.29 -20.01 21.03
C ALA A 149 -16.34 -19.85 19.84
N ILE A 150 -16.59 -20.55 18.73
CA ILE A 150 -15.78 -20.42 17.50
C ILE A 150 -15.94 -19.02 16.92
N GLU A 151 -17.17 -18.52 16.76
CA GLU A 151 -17.45 -17.21 16.17
C GLU A 151 -16.84 -16.08 17.01
N SER A 152 -16.99 -16.14 18.35
CA SER A 152 -16.33 -15.19 19.27
C SER A 152 -14.80 -15.23 19.18
N ALA A 153 -14.22 -16.42 19.03
CA ALA A 153 -12.77 -16.54 18.86
C ALA A 153 -12.30 -15.96 17.52
N LEU A 154 -13.04 -16.21 16.43
CA LEU A 154 -12.72 -15.68 15.10
C LEU A 154 -12.84 -14.15 15.04
N GLU A 155 -13.86 -13.57 15.70
CA GLU A 155 -13.99 -12.11 15.81
C GLU A 155 -12.77 -11.49 16.49
N LYS A 156 -12.27 -12.08 17.59
CA LYS A 156 -11.05 -11.62 18.25
C LYS A 156 -9.80 -11.76 17.38
N VAL A 157 -9.74 -12.80 16.55
CA VAL A 157 -8.64 -12.98 15.59
C VAL A 157 -8.67 -11.89 14.53
N ASP A 158 -9.85 -11.51 14.04
CA ASP A 158 -9.99 -10.43 13.04
C ASP A 158 -9.62 -9.07 13.66
N GLU A 159 -10.06 -8.76 14.88
CA GLU A 159 -9.66 -7.55 15.62
C GLU A 159 -8.13 -7.48 15.83
N TYR A 160 -7.54 -8.61 16.22
CA TYR A 160 -6.09 -8.70 16.37
C TYR A 160 -5.36 -8.48 15.05
N ALA A 161 -5.84 -9.08 13.97
CA ALA A 161 -5.25 -8.93 12.64
C ALA A 161 -5.32 -7.47 12.16
N GLU A 162 -6.42 -6.76 12.40
CA GLU A 162 -6.54 -5.34 12.09
C GLU A 162 -5.54 -4.50 12.89
N SER A 163 -5.45 -4.74 14.19
CA SER A 163 -4.52 -4.05 15.08
C SER A 163 -3.07 -4.30 14.70
N TYR A 164 -2.73 -5.54 14.35
CA TYR A 164 -1.40 -5.93 13.90
C TYR A 164 -1.01 -5.25 12.58
N ASN A 165 -1.92 -5.25 11.60
CA ASN A 165 -1.69 -4.58 10.31
C ASN A 165 -1.48 -3.07 10.49
N ARG A 166 -2.24 -2.45 11.41
CA ARG A 166 -2.09 -1.03 11.74
C ARG A 166 -0.73 -0.75 12.37
N LEU A 167 -0.27 -1.60 13.29
CA LEU A 167 1.06 -1.47 13.89
C LEU A 167 2.17 -1.61 12.86
N GLU A 168 2.09 -2.61 11.99
CA GLU A 168 3.06 -2.83 10.90
C GLU A 168 3.13 -1.63 9.95
N GLN A 169 1.99 -1.02 9.64
CA GLN A 169 1.96 0.19 8.83
C GLN A 169 2.61 1.38 9.54
N LEU A 170 2.33 1.56 10.84
CA LEU A 170 2.96 2.60 11.64
C LEU A 170 4.48 2.45 11.69
N ASP A 171 4.97 1.24 11.90
CA ASP A 171 6.41 0.96 11.94
C ASP A 171 7.10 1.29 10.60
N LYS A 172 6.45 0.98 9.48
CA LYS A 172 6.96 1.31 8.13
C LYS A 172 7.02 2.82 7.88
N GLU A 173 6.01 3.57 8.36
CA GLU A 173 5.91 5.02 8.13
C GLU A 173 6.69 5.85 9.15
N PHE A 174 6.97 5.28 10.33
CA PHE A 174 7.56 6.00 11.46
C PHE A 174 8.90 6.67 11.14
N PRO A 175 9.89 5.99 10.50
CA PRO A 175 11.19 6.62 10.22
C PRO A 175 11.07 7.87 9.35
N ASP A 176 10.19 7.85 8.35
CA ASP A 176 10.00 8.99 7.45
C ASP A 176 9.22 10.13 8.13
N LYS A 177 8.21 9.79 8.94
CA LYS A 177 7.48 10.78 9.74
C LYS A 177 8.38 11.43 10.77
N LEU A 178 9.23 10.64 11.44
CA LEU A 178 10.20 11.15 12.42
C LEU A 178 11.19 12.11 11.77
N LYS A 179 11.79 11.74 10.63
CA LYS A 179 12.68 12.64 9.88
C LYS A 179 12.02 13.96 9.52
N LYS A 180 10.79 13.92 9.01
CA LYS A 180 10.02 15.13 8.67
C LYS A 180 9.77 15.99 9.91
N SER A 181 9.38 15.37 11.02
CA SER A 181 9.15 16.07 12.28
C SER A 181 10.42 16.74 12.80
N ILE A 182 11.56 16.02 12.80
CA ILE A 182 12.87 16.57 13.21
C ILE A 182 13.25 17.78 12.35
N LEU A 183 13.11 17.67 11.02
CA LEU A 183 13.38 18.79 10.11
C LEU A 183 12.47 19.98 10.37
N GLN A 184 11.18 19.73 10.61
CA GLN A 184 10.22 20.80 10.93
C GLN A 184 10.60 21.50 12.25
N TYR A 185 10.94 20.75 13.29
CA TYR A 185 11.41 21.31 14.56
C TYR A 185 12.69 22.10 14.39
N ALA A 186 13.65 21.61 13.58
CA ALA A 186 14.88 22.33 13.26
C ALA A 186 14.60 23.67 12.58
N MET A 187 13.71 23.66 11.55
CA MET A 187 13.36 24.88 10.80
C MET A 187 12.56 25.90 11.59
N GLN A 188 11.94 25.50 12.70
CA GLN A 188 11.27 26.38 13.65
C GLN A 188 12.16 26.84 14.79
N GLY A 189 13.45 26.49 14.79
CA GLY A 189 14.40 26.80 15.86
C GLY A 189 14.12 26.08 17.18
N LYS A 190 13.31 25.01 17.17
CA LYS A 190 12.87 24.27 18.37
C LYS A 190 13.71 23.03 18.66
N LEU A 191 14.63 22.64 17.76
CA LEU A 191 15.41 21.41 17.90
C LEU A 191 16.58 21.59 18.84
N VAL A 192 17.18 22.80 18.90
CA VAL A 192 18.26 23.20 19.78
C VAL A 192 17.83 24.44 20.54
N GLU A 193 18.39 24.61 21.76
CA GLU A 193 18.17 25.82 22.54
C GLU A 193 18.85 27.00 21.84
N GLN A 194 18.23 28.18 21.89
CA GLN A 194 18.81 29.42 21.37
C GLN A 194 19.86 29.91 22.36
N ASP A 195 21.08 30.15 21.93
CA ASP A 195 22.13 30.72 22.77
C ASP A 195 22.09 32.25 22.65
N PRO A 196 21.86 33.00 23.77
CA PRO A 196 21.86 34.47 23.77
C PRO A 196 23.23 35.08 23.43
N ASN A 197 24.32 34.29 23.47
CA ASN A 197 25.65 34.74 23.08
C ASN A 197 25.95 34.54 21.59
N ASP A 198 25.06 33.90 20.85
CA ASP A 198 25.22 33.76 19.39
C ASP A 198 25.22 35.11 18.70
N GLU A 199 25.98 35.24 17.61
CA GLU A 199 25.96 36.39 16.74
C GLU A 199 24.57 36.67 16.20
N SER A 200 24.07 37.90 16.28
CA SER A 200 22.77 38.25 15.76
C SER A 200 22.70 38.09 14.24
N VAL A 201 21.52 37.77 13.72
CA VAL A 201 21.30 37.71 12.28
C VAL A 201 21.65 39.00 11.55
N GLU A 202 21.47 40.16 12.19
CA GLU A 202 21.84 41.45 11.61
C GLU A 202 23.33 41.52 11.25
N VAL A 203 24.24 41.06 12.17
CA VAL A 203 25.68 41.01 11.93
C VAL A 203 26.01 40.10 10.74
N LEU A 204 25.32 38.96 10.62
CA LEU A 204 25.46 38.06 9.47
C LEU A 204 25.01 38.75 8.19
N LEU A 205 23.84 39.43 8.20
CA LEU A 205 23.32 40.17 7.04
C LEU A 205 24.25 41.33 6.63
N GLU A 206 24.89 42.03 7.57
CA GLU A 206 25.90 43.05 7.29
C GLU A 206 27.12 42.45 6.59
N LYS A 207 27.61 41.31 7.01
CA LYS A 207 28.70 40.59 6.34
C LYS A 207 28.31 40.21 4.91
N ILE A 208 27.09 39.74 4.69
CA ILE A 208 26.57 39.42 3.35
C ILE A 208 26.47 40.68 2.49
N ARG A 209 25.99 41.80 3.06
CA ARG A 209 25.93 43.10 2.36
C ARG A 209 27.32 43.57 1.93
N ALA A 210 28.29 43.47 2.83
CA ALA A 210 29.69 43.86 2.56
C ALA A 210 30.30 43.00 1.42
N GLU A 211 30.05 41.69 1.41
CA GLU A 211 30.54 40.83 0.33
C GLU A 211 29.82 41.12 -1.01
N LYS A 212 28.53 41.40 -0.98
CA LYS A 212 27.78 41.84 -2.17
C LYS A 212 28.31 43.15 -2.71
N GLN A 213 28.62 44.12 -1.87
CA GLN A 213 29.20 45.39 -2.27
C GLN A 213 30.54 45.18 -3.00
N LYS A 214 31.42 44.33 -2.46
CA LYS A 214 32.66 43.93 -3.09
C LYS A 214 32.48 43.27 -4.44
N LEU A 215 31.52 42.31 -4.53
CA LEU A 215 31.18 41.65 -5.79
C LEU A 215 30.61 42.63 -6.85
N PHE A 216 29.91 43.68 -6.42
CA PHE A 216 29.42 44.73 -7.29
C PHE A 216 30.58 45.62 -7.81
N GLU A 217 31.50 46.00 -6.93
CA GLU A 217 32.71 46.79 -7.33
C GLU A 217 33.60 46.01 -8.31
N GLU A 218 33.66 44.67 -8.15
CA GLU A 218 34.33 43.76 -9.08
C GLU A 218 33.54 43.54 -10.39
N GLY A 219 32.32 44.10 -10.52
CA GLY A 219 31.48 43.97 -11.70
C GLY A 219 30.83 42.57 -11.86
N LYS A 220 30.82 41.75 -10.80
CA LYS A 220 30.29 40.38 -10.82
C LYS A 220 28.79 40.33 -10.64
N ILE A 221 28.19 41.27 -9.90
CA ILE A 221 26.75 41.39 -9.69
C ILE A 221 26.24 42.77 -10.12
N LYS A 222 24.91 42.91 -10.27
CA LYS A 222 24.29 44.16 -10.70
C LYS A 222 23.81 44.95 -9.47
N LYS A 223 23.62 46.26 -9.63
CA LYS A 223 23.10 47.14 -8.56
C LYS A 223 21.80 46.64 -7.94
N LYS A 224 20.92 46.05 -8.73
CA LYS A 224 19.63 45.46 -8.26
C LYS A 224 19.80 44.25 -7.34
N ASP A 225 20.99 43.61 -7.32
CA ASP A 225 21.28 42.41 -6.55
C ASP A 225 21.95 42.74 -5.20
N LEU A 226 22.17 44.05 -4.91
CA LEU A 226 22.79 44.53 -3.65
C LEU A 226 21.85 44.43 -2.44
N ASP A 227 20.58 44.76 -2.67
CA ASP A 227 19.61 44.82 -1.56
C ASP A 227 19.25 43.42 -1.06
N ILE A 228 19.03 43.33 0.26
CA ILE A 228 18.49 42.14 0.94
C ILE A 228 17.10 42.50 1.40
N SER A 229 16.11 41.78 0.88
CA SER A 229 14.71 41.98 1.25
C SER A 229 14.37 41.13 2.47
N ILE A 230 14.22 41.77 3.63
CA ILE A 230 13.72 41.14 4.85
C ILE A 230 12.20 41.15 4.80
N VAL A 231 11.58 40.02 5.12
CA VAL A 231 10.12 39.94 5.23
C VAL A 231 9.71 40.48 6.61
N SER A 232 9.22 41.72 6.62
CA SER A 232 8.90 42.43 7.86
C SER A 232 7.68 41.83 8.56
N GLN A 233 7.76 41.76 9.88
CA GLN A 233 6.66 41.43 10.78
C GLN A 233 5.94 42.74 11.19
N GLY A 234 4.60 42.71 11.23
CA GLY A 234 3.79 43.84 11.68
C GLY A 234 3.72 43.97 13.21
N ASP A 235 3.22 45.08 13.72
CA ASP A 235 3.05 45.34 15.14
C ASP A 235 2.12 44.35 15.85
N ASP A 236 1.29 43.64 15.09
CA ASP A 236 0.37 42.59 15.55
C ASP A 236 0.98 41.18 15.48
N ASN A 237 2.29 41.04 15.27
CA ASN A 237 3.03 39.79 15.02
C ASN A 237 2.63 39.06 13.74
N SER A 238 1.84 39.66 12.84
CA SER A 238 1.59 39.10 11.51
C SER A 238 2.70 39.50 10.53
N TYR A 239 2.98 38.63 9.56
CA TYR A 239 3.90 38.96 8.47
C TYR A 239 3.13 39.60 7.31
N TYR A 240 3.73 40.60 6.67
CA TYR A 240 3.15 41.24 5.47
C TYR A 240 3.14 40.33 4.24
N GLU A 241 3.94 39.25 4.26
CA GLU A 241 3.92 38.19 3.25
C GLU A 241 3.65 36.85 3.94
N GLU A 242 3.07 35.87 3.21
CA GLU A 242 2.86 34.52 3.72
C GLU A 242 4.21 33.81 3.99
N VAL A 243 4.48 33.47 5.23
CA VAL A 243 5.67 32.76 5.66
C VAL A 243 5.33 31.30 5.99
N PRO A 244 6.28 30.32 5.75
CA PRO A 244 5.98 28.90 5.91
C PRO A 244 5.69 28.46 7.34
N CYS A 245 6.27 29.11 8.33
CA CYS A 245 6.11 28.81 9.77
C CYS A 245 6.60 29.98 10.63
N GLU A 246 6.28 29.91 11.90
CA GLU A 246 6.88 30.78 12.92
C GLU A 246 8.35 30.38 13.15
N ILE A 247 9.20 31.37 13.37
CA ILE A 247 10.63 31.22 13.69
C ILE A 247 10.97 31.96 14.99
N PRO A 248 12.12 31.70 15.68
CA PRO A 248 12.58 32.46 16.81
C PRO A 248 12.76 33.95 16.49
N GLU A 249 12.63 34.81 17.49
CA GLU A 249 12.82 36.26 17.35
C GLU A 249 14.24 36.65 16.90
N SER A 250 15.22 35.77 17.14
CA SER A 250 16.61 35.94 16.71
C SER A 250 16.83 35.61 15.22
N TRP A 251 15.82 35.10 14.51
CA TRP A 251 15.93 34.73 13.11
C TRP A 251 15.16 35.69 12.19
N GLU A 252 15.55 35.76 10.91
CA GLU A 252 14.93 36.61 9.94
C GLU A 252 14.53 35.81 8.67
N TRP A 253 13.38 36.15 8.10
CA TRP A 253 12.98 35.63 6.79
C TRP A 253 13.59 36.48 5.67
N VAL A 254 14.42 35.86 4.84
CA VAL A 254 15.07 36.48 3.70
C VAL A 254 14.87 35.66 2.43
N ARG A 255 15.00 36.27 1.26
CA ARG A 255 14.88 35.57 -0.01
C ARG A 255 16.16 34.82 -0.34
N LEU A 256 16.01 33.56 -0.85
CA LEU A 256 17.18 32.77 -1.27
C LEU A 256 18.10 33.52 -2.25
N ASN A 257 17.51 34.30 -3.17
CA ASN A 257 18.29 35.09 -4.12
C ASN A 257 19.18 36.14 -3.45
N ASP A 258 18.78 36.60 -2.27
CA ASP A 258 19.48 37.68 -1.56
C ASP A 258 20.72 37.19 -0.79
N ILE A 259 20.74 35.90 -0.46
CA ILE A 259 21.81 35.27 0.33
C ILE A 259 22.65 34.27 -0.48
N THR A 260 22.37 34.10 -1.76
CA THR A 260 23.11 33.17 -2.64
C THR A 260 23.92 33.95 -3.67
N SER A 261 25.15 33.51 -3.94
CA SER A 261 26.01 34.09 -4.99
C SER A 261 25.62 33.62 -6.37
N TYR A 262 24.98 32.46 -6.47
CA TYR A 262 24.55 31.88 -7.75
C TYR A 262 23.34 30.97 -7.54
N ILE A 263 22.27 31.25 -8.24
CA ILE A 263 21.07 30.41 -8.26
C ILE A 263 20.51 30.39 -9.70
N GLN A 264 20.82 29.36 -10.45
CA GLN A 264 20.36 29.22 -11.83
C GLN A 264 20.06 27.77 -12.18
N ARG A 265 19.14 27.63 -13.11
CA ARG A 265 18.84 26.34 -13.74
C ARG A 265 19.97 25.90 -14.67
N GLY A 266 20.28 24.61 -14.64
CA GLY A 266 21.23 23.98 -15.55
C GLY A 266 20.85 24.17 -17.01
N LYS A 267 21.85 24.19 -17.90
CA LYS A 267 21.69 24.25 -19.35
C LYS A 267 22.03 22.89 -19.97
N SER A 268 21.19 22.40 -20.87
CA SER A 268 21.48 21.15 -21.59
C SER A 268 22.78 21.26 -22.39
N PRO A 269 23.74 20.36 -22.14
CA PRO A 269 25.01 20.37 -22.87
C PRO A 269 24.94 19.61 -24.19
N LYS A 270 25.94 19.75 -25.03
CA LYS A 270 26.25 18.81 -26.09
C LYS A 270 26.97 17.61 -25.48
N TYR A 271 26.32 16.45 -25.48
CA TYR A 271 26.87 15.24 -24.87
C TYR A 271 27.93 14.59 -25.75
N SER A 272 28.91 13.95 -25.11
CA SER A 272 29.98 13.19 -25.73
C SER A 272 30.19 11.86 -25.00
N ASN A 273 30.85 10.93 -25.67
CA ASN A 273 31.30 9.69 -25.05
C ASN A 273 32.74 9.76 -24.51
N ILE A 274 33.37 10.93 -24.64
CA ILE A 274 34.73 11.17 -24.15
C ILE A 274 34.67 11.44 -22.62
N PRO A 275 35.26 10.60 -21.75
CA PRO A 275 35.07 10.69 -20.31
C PRO A 275 36.03 11.71 -19.65
N ILE A 276 36.00 12.97 -20.08
CA ILE A 276 36.89 14.01 -19.53
C ILE A 276 36.13 14.94 -18.61
N TYR A 277 35.00 15.49 -19.05
CA TYR A 277 34.24 16.46 -18.29
C TYR A 277 32.84 15.93 -17.93
N PRO A 278 32.62 15.53 -16.68
CA PRO A 278 31.32 15.02 -16.27
C PRO A 278 30.28 16.13 -16.18
N VAL A 279 29.07 15.84 -16.61
CA VAL A 279 27.91 16.72 -16.50
C VAL A 279 26.96 16.17 -15.46
N ILE A 280 26.76 16.95 -14.43
CA ILE A 280 25.84 16.61 -13.36
C ILE A 280 24.41 16.92 -13.83
N ALA A 281 23.60 15.88 -13.83
CA ALA A 281 22.19 15.94 -14.22
C ALA A 281 21.31 15.42 -13.07
N GLN A 282 19.99 15.54 -13.22
CA GLN A 282 19.01 15.10 -12.23
C GLN A 282 19.23 13.68 -11.69
N LYS A 283 19.77 12.77 -12.53
CA LYS A 283 20.07 11.40 -12.13
C LYS A 283 21.20 11.28 -11.11
N CYS A 284 22.10 12.26 -11.05
CA CYS A 284 23.19 12.27 -10.10
C CYS A 284 22.72 12.61 -8.68
N ASN A 285 21.59 13.30 -8.54
CA ASN A 285 20.95 13.57 -7.26
C ASN A 285 20.02 12.41 -6.91
N GLN A 286 20.35 11.64 -5.90
CA GLN A 286 19.57 10.54 -5.38
C GLN A 286 19.02 10.89 -3.97
N TRP A 287 18.03 10.18 -3.49
CA TRP A 287 17.56 10.33 -2.11
C TRP A 287 18.64 9.93 -1.08
N SER A 288 19.59 9.12 -1.50
CA SER A 288 20.75 8.70 -0.70
C SER A 288 21.94 9.67 -0.76
N GLY A 289 21.84 10.76 -1.57
CA GLY A 289 22.89 11.73 -1.77
C GLY A 289 23.35 11.84 -3.22
N PHE A 290 24.56 12.38 -3.43
CA PHE A 290 25.16 12.57 -4.73
C PHE A 290 25.86 11.31 -5.27
N SER A 291 25.73 11.04 -6.56
CA SER A 291 26.46 9.97 -7.28
C SER A 291 27.02 10.47 -8.60
N ILE A 292 28.34 10.53 -8.71
CA ILE A 292 29.07 10.91 -9.93
C ILE A 292 28.98 9.82 -11.01
N ASP A 293 28.81 8.55 -10.63
CA ASP A 293 28.76 7.41 -11.54
C ASP A 293 27.61 7.48 -12.54
N LEU A 294 26.59 8.28 -12.22
CA LEU A 294 25.43 8.51 -13.07
C LEU A 294 25.60 9.73 -13.99
N ALA A 295 26.75 10.41 -13.94
CA ALA A 295 27.05 11.54 -14.78
C ALA A 295 27.25 11.11 -16.25
N ARG A 296 26.88 12.00 -17.17
CA ARG A 296 27.24 11.91 -18.58
C ARG A 296 28.38 12.87 -18.85
N PHE A 297 29.00 12.80 -20.01
CA PHE A 297 30.12 13.68 -20.37
C PHE A 297 29.71 14.72 -21.38
N ILE A 298 30.28 15.92 -21.27
CA ILE A 298 30.16 17.01 -22.22
C ILE A 298 31.23 16.86 -23.29
N ASP A 299 30.92 17.33 -24.49
CA ASP A 299 31.90 17.49 -25.59
C ASP A 299 33.01 18.48 -25.14
N PRO A 300 34.28 18.03 -25.06
CA PRO A 300 35.40 18.84 -24.59
C PRO A 300 35.56 20.15 -25.34
N GLU A 301 35.24 20.19 -26.63
CA GLU A 301 35.32 21.42 -27.43
C GLU A 301 34.32 22.48 -27.00
N THR A 302 33.23 22.11 -26.36
CA THR A 302 32.16 23.02 -25.91
C THR A 302 32.33 23.53 -24.48
N VAL A 303 33.23 22.97 -23.69
CA VAL A 303 33.42 23.34 -22.26
C VAL A 303 33.77 24.82 -22.12
N HIS A 304 34.62 25.35 -22.98
CA HIS A 304 35.05 26.77 -22.97
C HIS A 304 33.91 27.77 -23.22
N SER A 305 32.77 27.31 -23.74
CA SER A 305 31.58 28.16 -23.98
C SER A 305 30.74 28.35 -22.70
N TYR A 306 31.03 27.64 -21.62
CA TYR A 306 30.29 27.74 -20.36
C TYR A 306 30.96 28.78 -19.45
N GLN A 307 30.12 29.60 -18.80
CA GLN A 307 30.56 30.52 -17.77
C GLN A 307 31.16 29.75 -16.60
N LYS A 308 32.20 30.29 -15.98
CA LYS A 308 32.90 29.66 -14.82
C LYS A 308 31.97 29.38 -13.64
N GLU A 309 30.95 30.21 -13.46
CA GLU A 309 29.93 30.10 -12.43
C GLU A 309 29.03 28.86 -12.58
N ARG A 310 29.05 28.23 -13.77
CA ARG A 310 28.31 26.96 -14.04
C ARG A 310 29.10 25.71 -13.68
N LEU A 311 30.38 25.87 -13.37
CA LEU A 311 31.21 24.77 -12.88
C LEU A 311 30.99 24.62 -11.39
N LEU A 312 30.67 23.40 -10.99
CA LEU A 312 30.41 23.08 -9.56
C LEU A 312 31.69 23.23 -8.74
N ARG A 313 31.52 23.71 -7.52
CA ARG A 313 32.55 23.84 -6.48
C ARG A 313 32.17 23.00 -5.28
N ASP A 314 33.13 22.64 -4.47
CA ASP A 314 32.88 21.94 -3.23
C ASP A 314 31.88 22.73 -2.35
N GLY A 315 30.87 22.03 -1.84
CA GLY A 315 29.79 22.62 -1.06
C GLY A 315 28.59 23.16 -1.85
N ASP A 316 28.63 23.16 -3.20
CA ASP A 316 27.48 23.59 -4.00
C ASP A 316 26.26 22.70 -3.80
N LEU A 317 25.10 23.33 -3.62
CA LEU A 317 23.80 22.67 -3.50
C LEU A 317 23.18 22.43 -4.89
N MET A 318 22.82 21.20 -5.17
CA MET A 318 22.18 20.79 -6.41
C MET A 318 20.76 20.35 -6.14
N TRP A 319 19.80 21.09 -6.65
CA TRP A 319 18.38 20.81 -6.48
C TRP A 319 17.71 20.41 -7.79
N ASN A 320 16.98 19.32 -7.78
CA ASN A 320 16.18 18.88 -8.92
C ASN A 320 14.86 19.66 -8.97
N SER A 321 14.80 20.67 -9.82
CA SER A 321 13.62 21.53 -10.02
C SER A 321 12.56 20.93 -10.97
N THR A 322 12.83 19.79 -11.60
CA THR A 322 11.93 19.13 -12.57
C THR A 322 12.11 17.62 -12.54
N GLY A 323 11.16 16.90 -13.18
CA GLY A 323 11.22 15.46 -13.40
C GLY A 323 10.27 14.67 -12.49
N LEU A 324 9.44 13.82 -13.13
CA LEU A 324 8.55 12.89 -12.39
C LEU A 324 9.42 11.95 -11.55
N GLY A 325 9.19 11.93 -10.23
CA GLY A 325 9.90 11.07 -9.27
C GLY A 325 11.31 11.54 -8.88
N THR A 326 11.81 12.67 -9.43
CA THR A 326 13.12 13.25 -9.07
C THR A 326 13.02 14.66 -8.51
N LEU A 327 11.87 15.33 -8.67
CA LEU A 327 11.61 16.67 -8.16
C LEU A 327 11.86 16.72 -6.65
N GLY A 328 12.54 17.77 -6.20
CA GLY A 328 12.83 18.00 -4.77
C GLY A 328 14.04 17.23 -4.23
N ARG A 329 14.70 16.38 -5.01
CA ARG A 329 15.96 15.79 -4.57
C ARG A 329 17.02 16.88 -4.45
N LEU A 330 17.70 16.88 -3.32
CA LEU A 330 18.79 17.80 -3.01
C LEU A 330 20.06 17.01 -2.70
N ALA A 331 21.18 17.46 -3.22
CA ALA A 331 22.48 16.91 -2.87
C ALA A 331 23.53 18.03 -2.78
N ILE A 332 24.55 17.80 -1.96
CA ILE A 332 25.72 18.66 -1.85
C ILE A 332 26.81 18.02 -2.72
N TYR A 333 27.46 18.84 -3.57
CA TYR A 333 28.63 18.41 -4.30
C TYR A 333 29.87 18.46 -3.42
N HIS A 334 30.65 17.39 -3.39
CA HIS A 334 31.96 17.34 -2.76
C HIS A 334 32.99 16.79 -3.76
N GLU A 335 34.11 17.48 -3.91
CA GLU A 335 35.14 17.13 -4.88
C GLU A 335 35.81 15.75 -4.61
N ASN A 336 35.75 15.26 -3.38
CA ASN A 336 36.46 14.05 -2.94
C ASN A 336 35.53 12.88 -2.56
N LYS A 337 34.33 12.85 -3.08
CA LYS A 337 33.38 11.76 -2.83
C LYS A 337 32.89 11.10 -4.10
#